data_9f1a705582b5b3c6db88ab412a583214
#
_entry.id   9f1a705582b5b3c6db88ab412a583214
#
_cell.length_a   1.000
_cell.length_b   1.000
_cell.length_c   1.000
_cell.angle_alpha   90.00
_cell.angle_beta   90.00
_cell.angle_gamma   90.00
#
_symmetry.space_group_name_H-M   'P 1'
#
loop_
_entity.id
_entity.type
_entity.pdbx_description
1 polymer ?
#
loop_
_entity_poly.entity_id
_entity_poly.type
_entity_poly.pdbx_seq_one_letter_code
_entity_poly.pdbx_strand_id
1 'polypeptide(L)'
;MTIKIKVYSDFVCAFCILATGPLNEVVKEKDVEVEWRPFELRPSPSPKIDPRTQTRVMAAWDSFIYPTAEKLGLEIKLPHFRSYTHLAFQGYQFAKELGKGNEFHHRVFIAHFQEEQNIEDIEVLTKLAVEVGLSQVAFKEALVSRKYRKMHQEALRHAHQEAQIMAVPTFIIGDEAIQGFTSKERLAKAIDQELEKGKENELAGL
;
A
#
# COMPACT_ATOMS: atom_id res chain seq x y z
N MET A 1 14.52 -18.61 -7.51
CA MET A 1 14.48 -17.85 -6.22
C MET A 1 13.46 -16.75 -6.34
N THR A 2 12.41 -16.73 -5.52
CA THR A 2 11.39 -15.68 -5.48
C THR A 2 11.90 -14.47 -4.72
N ILE A 3 11.89 -13.30 -5.33
CA ILE A 3 12.31 -12.04 -4.67
C ILE A 3 11.13 -11.44 -3.91
N LYS A 4 11.36 -11.12 -2.64
CA LYS A 4 10.37 -10.42 -1.81
C LYS A 4 10.57 -8.91 -1.89
N ILE A 5 9.52 -8.20 -2.33
CA ILE A 5 9.45 -6.74 -2.35
C ILE A 5 8.61 -6.28 -1.16
N LYS A 6 9.21 -5.57 -0.20
CA LYS A 6 8.44 -4.91 0.87
C LYS A 6 8.03 -3.53 0.37
N VAL A 7 6.73 -3.24 0.39
CA VAL A 7 6.19 -1.95 -0.06
C VAL A 7 5.53 -1.24 1.10
N TYR A 8 6.18 -0.20 1.60
CA TYR A 8 5.57 0.69 2.59
C TYR A 8 4.60 1.63 1.88
N SER A 9 3.38 1.67 2.37
CA SER A 9 2.26 2.31 1.69
C SER A 9 1.23 2.85 2.68
N ASP A 10 0.44 3.84 2.25
CA ASP A 10 -0.74 4.30 2.95
C ASP A 10 -1.94 4.34 2.01
N PHE A 11 -3.10 3.88 2.46
CA PHE A 11 -4.33 3.81 1.65
C PHE A 11 -4.87 5.18 1.22
N VAL A 12 -4.43 6.27 1.87
CA VAL A 12 -4.81 7.65 1.50
C VAL A 12 -3.73 8.38 0.69
N CYS A 13 -2.68 7.68 0.31
CA CYS A 13 -1.57 8.24 -0.47
C CYS A 13 -1.80 8.08 -1.97
N ALA A 14 -2.00 9.17 -2.69
CA ALA A 14 -2.18 9.13 -4.15
C ALA A 14 -0.97 8.58 -4.90
N PHE A 15 0.25 8.86 -4.44
CA PHE A 15 1.46 8.27 -5.03
C PHE A 15 1.53 6.76 -4.83
N CYS A 16 0.94 6.23 -3.74
CA CYS A 16 0.91 4.80 -3.48
C CYS A 16 -0.02 4.05 -4.44
N ILE A 17 -1.23 4.58 -4.71
CA ILE A 17 -2.09 3.96 -5.73
C ILE A 17 -1.47 4.05 -7.13
N LEU A 18 -0.86 5.16 -7.52
CA LEU A 18 -0.16 5.27 -8.80
C LEU A 18 0.95 4.22 -8.93
N ALA A 19 1.68 3.98 -7.85
CA ALA A 19 2.79 3.02 -7.85
C ALA A 19 2.35 1.55 -8.00
N THR A 20 1.06 1.24 -7.79
CA THR A 20 0.53 -0.11 -8.05
C THR A 20 0.58 -0.49 -9.53
N GLY A 21 0.45 0.47 -10.44
CA GLY A 21 0.51 0.23 -11.89
C GLY A 21 1.85 -0.40 -12.31
N PRO A 22 2.97 0.33 -12.20
CA PRO A 22 4.31 -0.20 -12.52
C PRO A 22 4.67 -1.46 -11.74
N LEU A 23 4.28 -1.55 -10.46
CA LEU A 23 4.53 -2.73 -9.63
C LEU A 23 3.80 -3.97 -10.17
N ASN A 24 2.52 -3.84 -10.50
CA ASN A 24 1.71 -4.95 -11.03
C ASN A 24 2.25 -5.46 -12.38
N GLU A 25 2.81 -4.56 -13.23
CA GLU A 25 3.45 -4.99 -14.48
C GLU A 25 4.70 -5.83 -14.20
N VAL A 26 5.54 -5.43 -13.25
CA VAL A 26 6.73 -6.19 -12.86
C VAL A 26 6.37 -7.55 -12.27
N VAL A 27 5.35 -7.60 -11.39
CA VAL A 27 4.86 -8.85 -10.77
C VAL A 27 4.37 -9.87 -11.81
N LYS A 28 3.82 -9.40 -12.93
CA LYS A 28 3.39 -10.30 -14.03
C LYS A 28 4.56 -10.92 -14.80
N GLU A 29 5.72 -10.27 -14.82
CA GLU A 29 6.87 -10.65 -15.64
C GLU A 29 7.98 -11.35 -14.83
N LYS A 30 8.00 -11.20 -13.54
CA LYS A 30 9.07 -11.69 -12.67
C LYS A 30 8.51 -12.50 -11.51
N ASP A 31 9.29 -13.48 -11.03
CA ASP A 31 8.96 -14.28 -9.85
C ASP A 31 9.21 -13.46 -8.57
N VAL A 32 8.22 -12.69 -8.17
CA VAL A 32 8.28 -11.79 -7.01
C VAL A 32 7.05 -11.94 -6.12
N GLU A 33 7.27 -11.80 -4.82
CA GLU A 33 6.24 -11.73 -3.79
C GLU A 33 6.17 -10.29 -3.25
N VAL A 34 4.99 -9.67 -3.30
CA VAL A 34 4.78 -8.33 -2.74
C VAL A 34 4.28 -8.45 -1.31
N GLU A 35 4.99 -7.82 -0.38
CA GLU A 35 4.59 -7.68 1.01
C GLU A 35 4.29 -6.21 1.33
N TRP A 36 2.99 -5.89 1.46
CA TRP A 36 2.56 -4.56 1.87
C TRP A 36 2.85 -4.31 3.35
N ARG A 37 3.45 -3.15 3.65
CA ARG A 37 3.78 -2.69 5.00
C ARG A 37 3.07 -1.39 5.31
N PRO A 38 2.47 -1.24 6.49
CA PRO A 38 1.75 -0.04 6.83
C PRO A 38 2.68 1.15 7.07
N PHE A 39 2.22 2.30 6.60
CA PHE A 39 2.73 3.60 6.98
C PHE A 39 1.55 4.57 7.05
N GLU A 40 1.37 5.29 8.14
CA GLU A 40 0.29 6.27 8.27
C GLU A 40 0.84 7.69 8.08
N LEU A 41 0.53 8.29 6.92
CA LEU A 41 0.89 9.70 6.64
C LEU A 41 0.24 10.66 7.65
N ARG A 42 -0.92 10.28 8.13
CA ARG A 42 -1.72 11.09 9.06
C ARG A 42 -2.37 10.19 10.11
N PRO A 43 -1.58 9.74 11.11
CA PRO A 43 -2.13 8.93 12.19
C PRO A 43 -3.12 9.72 13.03
N SER A 44 -4.11 9.04 13.61
CA SER A 44 -5.02 9.65 14.60
C SER A 44 -4.23 10.17 15.82
N PRO A 45 -4.51 11.40 16.32
CA PRO A 45 -5.62 12.31 16.02
C PRO A 45 -5.28 13.49 15.07
N SER A 46 -4.50 13.26 14.02
CA SER A 46 -4.16 14.32 13.05
C SER A 46 -5.42 15.02 12.50
N PRO A 47 -5.38 16.34 12.25
CA PRO A 47 -6.54 17.05 11.72
C PRO A 47 -7.02 16.49 10.36
N LYS A 48 -8.34 16.29 10.23
CA LYS A 48 -9.00 15.86 8.99
C LYS A 48 -9.42 17.06 8.15
N ILE A 49 -8.46 17.70 7.49
CA ILE A 49 -8.71 18.84 6.61
C ILE A 49 -9.10 18.31 5.23
N ASP A 50 -10.17 18.84 4.62
CA ASP A 50 -10.53 18.51 3.24
C ASP A 50 -9.34 18.80 2.30
N PRO A 51 -8.83 17.80 1.58
CA PRO A 51 -7.70 17.97 0.68
C PRO A 51 -7.93 19.04 -0.39
N ARG A 52 -9.17 19.21 -0.85
CA ARG A 52 -9.56 20.19 -1.88
C ARG A 52 -9.48 21.64 -1.41
N THR A 53 -9.39 21.88 -0.10
CA THR A 53 -9.14 23.21 0.47
C THR A 53 -7.67 23.58 0.55
N GLN A 54 -6.78 22.64 0.20
CA GLN A 54 -5.34 22.83 0.32
C GLN A 54 -4.72 23.07 -1.05
N THR A 55 -4.35 24.31 -1.35
CA THR A 55 -3.78 24.74 -2.65
C THR A 55 -2.60 23.86 -3.11
N ARG A 56 -1.71 23.48 -2.20
CA ARG A 56 -0.57 22.60 -2.55
C ARG A 56 -1.00 21.20 -2.96
N VAL A 57 -2.04 20.67 -2.32
CA VAL A 57 -2.57 19.34 -2.66
C VAL A 57 -3.21 19.39 -4.04
N MET A 58 -4.07 20.38 -4.28
CA MET A 58 -4.71 20.58 -5.59
C MET A 58 -3.67 20.75 -6.70
N ALA A 59 -2.68 21.62 -6.50
CA ALA A 59 -1.63 21.83 -7.48
C ALA A 59 -0.84 20.53 -7.80
N ALA A 60 -0.56 19.70 -6.79
CA ALA A 60 0.11 18.41 -7.01
C ALA A 60 -0.79 17.43 -7.76
N TRP A 61 -2.11 17.43 -7.50
CA TRP A 61 -3.05 16.60 -8.23
C TRP A 61 -3.16 17.02 -9.70
N ASP A 62 -3.29 18.31 -9.98
CA ASP A 62 -3.43 18.83 -11.34
C ASP A 62 -2.14 18.67 -12.15
N SER A 63 -0.99 18.92 -11.54
CA SER A 63 0.29 18.92 -12.26
C SER A 63 0.95 17.54 -12.39
N PHE A 64 0.65 16.60 -11.50
CA PHE A 64 1.32 15.31 -11.48
C PHE A 64 0.37 14.11 -11.36
N ILE A 65 -0.55 14.12 -10.38
CA ILE A 65 -1.33 12.92 -10.04
C ILE A 65 -2.29 12.55 -11.18
N TYR A 66 -3.15 13.48 -11.64
CA TYR A 66 -4.06 13.22 -12.74
C TYR A 66 -3.36 12.87 -14.06
N PRO A 67 -2.33 13.62 -14.52
CA PRO A 67 -1.61 13.25 -15.73
C PRO A 67 -0.90 11.91 -15.67
N THR A 68 -0.42 11.52 -14.47
CA THR A 68 0.20 10.21 -14.28
C THR A 68 -0.83 9.09 -14.25
N ALA A 69 -1.95 9.29 -13.56
CA ALA A 69 -3.07 8.34 -13.52
C ALA A 69 -3.61 8.06 -14.93
N GLU A 70 -3.81 9.11 -15.74
CA GLU A 70 -4.24 8.99 -17.13
C GLU A 70 -3.28 8.11 -17.96
N LYS A 71 -1.96 8.36 -17.85
CA LYS A 71 -0.94 7.55 -18.53
C LYS A 71 -0.94 6.08 -18.09
N LEU A 72 -1.32 5.81 -16.84
CA LEU A 72 -1.42 4.46 -16.29
C LEU A 72 -2.80 3.81 -16.52
N GLY A 73 -3.74 4.51 -17.15
CA GLY A 73 -5.12 4.05 -17.33
C GLY A 73 -5.89 3.90 -16.02
N LEU A 74 -5.53 4.69 -14.99
CA LEU A 74 -6.17 4.68 -13.68
C LEU A 74 -7.16 5.84 -13.58
N GLU A 75 -8.42 5.53 -13.31
CA GLU A 75 -9.43 6.52 -12.94
C GLU A 75 -9.35 6.78 -11.44
N ILE A 76 -8.90 7.97 -11.05
CA ILE A 76 -8.81 8.36 -9.64
C ILE A 76 -9.42 9.74 -9.42
N LYS A 77 -9.90 9.97 -8.20
CA LYS A 77 -10.50 11.23 -7.77
C LYS A 77 -9.76 11.76 -6.54
N LEU A 78 -9.62 13.07 -6.43
CA LEU A 78 -9.17 13.70 -5.19
C LEU A 78 -10.32 13.60 -4.15
N PRO A 79 -10.18 12.78 -3.10
CA PRO A 79 -11.24 12.62 -2.11
C PRO A 79 -11.54 13.94 -1.40
N HIS A 80 -12.80 14.15 -1.02
CA HIS A 80 -13.24 15.35 -0.29
C HIS A 80 -13.10 15.22 1.24
N PHE A 81 -12.61 14.08 1.73
CA PHE A 81 -12.40 13.82 3.14
C PHE A 81 -11.09 13.07 3.35
N ARG A 82 -10.62 13.06 4.58
CA ARG A 82 -9.46 12.27 5.01
C ARG A 82 -9.92 11.19 5.96
N SER A 83 -9.56 9.96 5.65
CA SER A 83 -9.75 8.81 6.54
C SER A 83 -8.47 8.54 7.33
N TYR A 84 -8.61 8.08 8.57
CA TYR A 84 -7.53 7.37 9.23
C TYR A 84 -7.47 5.94 8.69
N THR A 85 -6.27 5.40 8.53
CA THR A 85 -6.07 4.14 7.82
C THR A 85 -5.80 2.95 8.73
N HIS A 86 -5.69 3.19 10.05
CA HIS A 86 -5.37 2.13 11.01
C HIS A 86 -6.35 0.94 11.01
N LEU A 87 -7.66 1.16 10.75
CA LEU A 87 -8.63 0.07 10.65
C LEU A 87 -8.49 -0.69 9.33
N ALA A 88 -8.26 0.01 8.22
CA ALA A 88 -8.01 -0.61 6.93
C ALA A 88 -6.75 -1.50 6.98
N PHE A 89 -5.69 -1.07 7.66
CA PHE A 89 -4.49 -1.89 7.88
C PHE A 89 -4.75 -3.10 8.79
N GLN A 90 -5.58 -2.97 9.81
CA GLN A 90 -5.99 -4.13 10.62
C GLN A 90 -6.81 -5.12 9.78
N GLY A 91 -7.70 -4.62 8.91
CA GLY A 91 -8.43 -5.44 7.94
C GLY A 91 -7.50 -6.13 6.94
N TYR A 92 -6.46 -5.44 6.49
CA TYR A 92 -5.42 -6.04 5.65
C TYR A 92 -4.70 -7.21 6.35
N GLN A 93 -4.37 -7.09 7.64
CA GLN A 93 -3.74 -8.19 8.38
C GLN A 93 -4.66 -9.42 8.45
N PHE A 94 -5.95 -9.21 8.73
CA PHE A 94 -6.94 -10.28 8.67
C PHE A 94 -6.99 -10.94 7.28
N ALA A 95 -7.06 -10.15 6.23
CA ALA A 95 -7.09 -10.65 4.85
C ALA A 95 -5.81 -11.41 4.48
N LYS A 96 -4.65 -10.91 4.93
CA LYS A 96 -3.33 -11.53 4.70
C LYS A 96 -3.25 -12.93 5.33
N GLU A 97 -3.73 -13.11 6.56
CA GLU A 97 -3.78 -14.43 7.23
C GLU A 97 -4.59 -15.47 6.43
N LEU A 98 -5.55 -15.01 5.62
CA LEU A 98 -6.41 -15.86 4.80
C LEU A 98 -6.00 -15.88 3.32
N GLY A 99 -4.80 -15.40 2.98
CA GLY A 99 -4.29 -15.40 1.61
C GLY A 99 -4.97 -14.39 0.68
N LYS A 100 -5.72 -13.41 1.23
CA LYS A 100 -6.46 -12.38 0.49
C LYS A 100 -5.91 -10.97 0.67
N GLY A 101 -4.67 -10.86 1.13
CA GLY A 101 -4.05 -9.56 1.44
C GLY A 101 -3.97 -8.64 0.23
N ASN A 102 -3.48 -9.12 -0.91
CA ASN A 102 -3.30 -8.30 -2.11
C ASN A 102 -4.64 -7.84 -2.70
N GLU A 103 -5.64 -8.74 -2.75
CA GLU A 103 -6.98 -8.42 -3.25
C GLU A 103 -7.65 -7.36 -2.36
N PHE A 104 -7.57 -7.53 -1.03
CA PHE A 104 -8.14 -6.57 -0.09
C PHE A 104 -7.42 -5.22 -0.16
N HIS A 105 -6.08 -5.22 -0.21
CA HIS A 105 -5.29 -4.01 -0.34
C HIS A 105 -5.68 -3.20 -1.60
N HIS A 106 -5.76 -3.87 -2.73
CA HIS A 106 -6.18 -3.24 -3.98
C HIS A 106 -7.61 -2.73 -3.91
N ARG A 107 -8.53 -3.50 -3.34
CA ARG A 107 -9.94 -3.13 -3.20
C ARG A 107 -10.14 -1.90 -2.31
N VAL A 108 -9.35 -1.74 -1.26
CA VAL A 108 -9.38 -0.55 -0.39
C VAL A 108 -8.93 0.70 -1.15
N PHE A 109 -7.91 0.61 -2.00
CA PHE A 109 -7.50 1.73 -2.84
C PHE A 109 -8.61 2.17 -3.81
N ILE A 110 -9.26 1.21 -4.48
CA ILE A 110 -10.41 1.49 -5.36
C ILE A 110 -11.51 2.21 -4.57
N ALA A 111 -11.89 1.67 -3.40
CA ALA A 111 -12.92 2.26 -2.56
C ALA A 111 -12.61 3.73 -2.21
N HIS A 112 -11.36 4.02 -1.87
CA HIS A 112 -10.98 5.38 -1.47
C HIS A 112 -10.86 6.34 -2.65
N PHE A 113 -10.15 5.96 -3.72
CA PHE A 113 -9.79 6.88 -4.80
C PHE A 113 -10.74 6.88 -6.00
N GLN A 114 -11.52 5.82 -6.21
CA GLN A 114 -12.45 5.75 -7.34
C GLN A 114 -13.89 5.92 -6.90
N GLU A 115 -14.26 5.32 -5.76
CA GLU A 115 -15.63 5.26 -5.26
C GLU A 115 -15.90 6.28 -4.13
N GLU A 116 -14.87 7.00 -3.66
CA GLU A 116 -14.95 7.99 -2.58
C GLU A 116 -15.58 7.44 -1.29
N GLN A 117 -15.32 6.15 -0.98
CA GLN A 117 -15.83 5.52 0.23
C GLN A 117 -14.96 5.85 1.45
N ASN A 118 -15.59 5.99 2.61
CA ASN A 118 -14.88 6.22 3.86
C ASN A 118 -14.26 4.92 4.40
N ILE A 119 -12.98 4.70 4.12
CA ILE A 119 -12.22 3.51 4.56
C ILE A 119 -11.87 3.50 6.05
N GLU A 120 -12.37 4.44 6.85
CA GLU A 120 -12.33 4.43 8.30
C GLU A 120 -13.57 3.75 8.91
N ASP A 121 -14.62 3.58 8.11
CA ASP A 121 -15.88 2.96 8.53
C ASP A 121 -15.77 1.44 8.48
N ILE A 122 -16.07 0.78 9.61
CA ILE A 122 -16.03 -0.68 9.74
C ILE A 122 -17.03 -1.34 8.78
N GLU A 123 -18.21 -0.75 8.56
CA GLU A 123 -19.21 -1.33 7.67
C GLU A 123 -18.73 -1.27 6.20
N VAL A 124 -18.10 -0.16 5.81
CA VAL A 124 -17.47 -0.04 4.49
C VAL A 124 -16.37 -1.11 4.34
N LEU A 125 -15.42 -1.18 5.27
CA LEU A 125 -14.34 -2.16 5.22
C LEU A 125 -14.84 -3.60 5.22
N THR A 126 -15.93 -3.88 5.97
CA THR A 126 -16.55 -5.21 6.00
C THR A 126 -17.16 -5.57 4.65
N LYS A 127 -17.84 -4.62 3.99
CA LYS A 127 -18.35 -4.82 2.62
C LYS A 127 -17.21 -5.14 1.64
N LEU A 128 -16.11 -4.35 1.68
CA LEU A 128 -14.95 -4.59 0.82
C LEU A 128 -14.34 -5.98 1.05
N ALA A 129 -14.31 -6.43 2.31
CA ALA A 129 -13.82 -7.76 2.66
C ALA A 129 -14.68 -8.88 2.04
N VAL A 130 -16.01 -8.72 2.07
CA VAL A 130 -16.94 -9.68 1.42
C VAL A 130 -16.71 -9.72 -0.09
N GLU A 131 -16.50 -8.58 -0.73
CA GLU A 131 -16.26 -8.49 -2.18
C GLU A 131 -15.00 -9.25 -2.63
N VAL A 132 -14.02 -9.43 -1.73
CA VAL A 132 -12.82 -10.25 -1.99
C VAL A 132 -12.92 -11.68 -1.44
N GLY A 133 -14.12 -12.11 -1.01
CA GLY A 133 -14.41 -13.47 -0.59
C GLY A 133 -14.12 -13.78 0.88
N LEU A 134 -13.99 -12.77 1.74
CA LEU A 134 -13.80 -12.96 3.18
C LEU A 134 -15.13 -13.04 3.93
N SER A 135 -15.14 -13.73 5.08
CA SER A 135 -16.31 -13.84 5.94
C SER A 135 -16.68 -12.50 6.56
N GLN A 136 -17.89 -12.02 6.31
CA GLN A 136 -18.45 -10.81 6.88
C GLN A 136 -18.36 -10.77 8.41
N VAL A 137 -18.84 -11.85 9.04
CA VAL A 137 -18.91 -11.94 10.52
C VAL A 137 -17.51 -11.91 11.13
N ALA A 138 -16.62 -12.78 10.64
CA ALA A 138 -15.27 -12.89 11.19
C ALA A 138 -14.43 -11.62 10.96
N PHE A 139 -14.56 -10.98 9.80
CA PHE A 139 -13.86 -9.73 9.49
C PHE A 139 -14.34 -8.58 10.40
N LYS A 140 -15.67 -8.40 10.51
CA LYS A 140 -16.24 -7.35 11.37
C LYS A 140 -15.87 -7.56 12.83
N GLU A 141 -15.94 -8.79 13.34
CA GLU A 141 -15.53 -9.15 14.71
C GLU A 141 -14.05 -8.80 14.95
N ALA A 142 -13.17 -9.13 14.02
CA ALA A 142 -11.75 -8.83 14.11
C ALA A 142 -11.47 -7.31 14.21
N LEU A 143 -12.20 -6.48 13.47
CA LEU A 143 -12.07 -5.02 13.54
C LEU A 143 -12.68 -4.44 14.81
N VAL A 144 -13.88 -4.86 15.22
CA VAL A 144 -14.57 -4.38 16.44
C VAL A 144 -13.76 -4.75 17.68
N SER A 145 -13.26 -5.98 17.77
CA SER A 145 -12.42 -6.45 18.90
C SER A 145 -11.00 -5.87 18.88
N ARG A 146 -10.64 -5.14 17.81
CA ARG A 146 -9.28 -4.62 17.64
C ARG A 146 -8.18 -5.70 17.68
N LYS A 147 -8.48 -6.92 17.21
CA LYS A 147 -7.60 -8.10 17.24
C LYS A 147 -6.18 -7.79 16.72
N TYR A 148 -6.07 -7.00 15.65
CA TYR A 148 -4.80 -6.70 14.99
C TYR A 148 -4.17 -5.36 15.40
N ARG A 149 -4.72 -4.67 16.41
CA ARG A 149 -4.23 -3.35 16.84
C ARG A 149 -2.75 -3.38 17.24
N LYS A 150 -2.36 -4.34 18.08
CA LYS A 150 -0.99 -4.46 18.57
C LYS A 150 -0.02 -4.75 17.41
N MET A 151 -0.36 -5.70 16.56
CA MET A 151 0.43 -6.05 15.37
C MET A 151 0.61 -4.83 14.44
N HIS A 152 -0.44 -4.06 14.21
CA HIS A 152 -0.38 -2.83 13.41
C HIS A 152 0.53 -1.78 14.04
N GLN A 153 0.43 -1.55 15.35
CA GLN A 153 1.30 -0.61 16.07
C GLN A 153 2.77 -1.02 16.02
N GLU A 154 3.07 -2.31 16.15
CA GLU A 154 4.43 -2.86 16.01
C GLU A 154 4.96 -2.68 14.60
N ALA A 155 4.13 -2.90 13.57
CA ALA A 155 4.51 -2.68 12.17
C ALA A 155 4.80 -1.21 11.86
N LEU A 156 4.01 -0.27 12.41
CA LEU A 156 4.29 1.18 12.29
C LEU A 156 5.59 1.56 13.01
N ARG A 157 5.81 1.04 14.23
CA ARG A 157 7.06 1.29 14.96
C ARG A 157 8.26 0.80 14.15
N HIS A 158 8.18 -0.42 13.59
CA HIS A 158 9.22 -0.94 12.71
C HIS A 158 9.46 -0.03 11.50
N ALA A 159 8.39 0.44 10.84
CA ALA A 159 8.52 1.33 9.70
C ALA A 159 9.29 2.62 10.04
N HIS A 160 8.97 3.26 11.17
CA HIS A 160 9.57 4.53 11.55
C HIS A 160 10.95 4.39 12.22
N GLN A 161 11.13 3.42 13.13
CA GLN A 161 12.31 3.35 13.99
C GLN A 161 13.39 2.43 13.43
N GLU A 162 13.00 1.31 12.84
CA GLU A 162 13.95 0.28 12.37
C GLU A 162 14.25 0.43 10.87
N ALA A 163 13.20 0.51 10.05
CA ALA A 163 13.34 0.68 8.60
C ALA A 163 13.54 2.14 8.18
N GLN A 164 13.39 3.10 9.10
CA GLN A 164 13.59 4.54 8.88
C GLN A 164 12.85 5.08 7.65
N ILE A 165 11.63 4.60 7.42
CA ILE A 165 10.80 5.05 6.30
C ILE A 165 10.34 6.48 6.55
N MET A 166 10.67 7.39 5.64
CA MET A 166 10.38 8.81 5.76
C MET A 166 9.24 9.27 4.84
N ALA A 167 8.94 8.50 3.80
CA ALA A 167 7.88 8.79 2.84
C ALA A 167 7.36 7.52 2.19
N VAL A 168 6.17 7.60 1.58
CA VAL A 168 5.55 6.49 0.86
C VAL A 168 5.06 6.94 -0.52
N PRO A 169 5.03 6.01 -1.50
CA PRO A 169 5.48 4.62 -1.41
C PRO A 169 7.00 4.52 -1.21
N THR A 170 7.46 3.48 -0.49
CA THR A 170 8.87 3.09 -0.47
C THR A 170 8.95 1.59 -0.70
N PHE A 171 9.75 1.18 -1.67
CA PHE A 171 10.01 -0.20 -2.03
C PHE A 171 11.35 -0.63 -1.46
N ILE A 172 11.40 -1.76 -0.76
CA ILE A 172 12.63 -2.39 -0.30
C ILE A 172 12.80 -3.70 -1.08
N ILE A 173 13.88 -3.78 -1.85
CA ILE A 173 14.24 -4.92 -2.70
C ILE A 173 15.68 -5.30 -2.33
N GLY A 174 15.85 -6.42 -1.60
CA GLY A 174 17.13 -6.71 -0.97
C GLY A 174 17.58 -5.58 -0.04
N ASP A 175 18.75 -5.03 -0.33
CA ASP A 175 19.33 -3.89 0.41
C ASP A 175 18.93 -2.53 -0.19
N GLU A 176 18.28 -2.51 -1.35
CA GLU A 176 17.95 -1.27 -2.04
C GLU A 176 16.61 -0.70 -1.58
N ALA A 177 16.59 0.59 -1.25
CA ALA A 177 15.38 1.36 -0.95
C ALA A 177 15.08 2.35 -2.08
N ILE A 178 13.91 2.20 -2.72
CA ILE A 178 13.40 3.11 -3.75
C ILE A 178 12.23 3.89 -3.17
N GLN A 179 12.42 5.18 -2.95
CA GLN A 179 11.41 6.06 -2.35
C GLN A 179 10.64 6.85 -3.41
N GLY A 180 9.33 6.94 -3.25
CA GLY A 180 8.42 7.67 -4.13
C GLY A 180 7.90 6.85 -5.30
N PHE A 181 7.08 7.52 -6.13
CA PHE A 181 6.60 6.93 -7.39
C PHE A 181 7.78 6.64 -8.31
N THR A 182 7.80 5.46 -8.90
CA THR A 182 8.90 4.97 -9.74
C THR A 182 8.39 4.21 -10.96
N SER A 183 9.22 4.05 -11.98
CA SER A 183 8.86 3.34 -13.20
C SER A 183 9.03 1.82 -13.06
N LYS A 184 8.36 1.08 -13.97
CA LYS A 184 8.52 -0.36 -14.13
C LYS A 184 9.99 -0.76 -14.34
N GLU A 185 10.70 -0.03 -15.21
CA GLU A 185 12.11 -0.32 -15.56
C GLU A 185 13.02 -0.20 -14.34
N ARG A 186 12.74 0.80 -13.47
CA ARG A 186 13.53 0.99 -12.25
C ARG A 186 13.30 -0.14 -11.24
N LEU A 187 12.05 -0.59 -11.08
CA LEU A 187 11.72 -1.74 -10.24
C LEU A 187 12.34 -3.03 -10.81
N ALA A 188 12.17 -3.26 -12.11
CA ALA A 188 12.72 -4.43 -12.78
C ALA A 188 14.23 -4.52 -12.63
N LYS A 189 14.94 -3.38 -12.80
CA LYS A 189 16.39 -3.31 -12.62
C LYS A 189 16.83 -3.70 -11.21
N ALA A 190 16.15 -3.18 -10.18
CA ALA A 190 16.48 -3.49 -8.79
C ALA A 190 16.26 -4.99 -8.46
N ILE A 191 15.18 -5.57 -9.02
CA ILE A 191 14.90 -7.01 -8.88
C ILE A 191 15.99 -7.86 -9.56
N ASP A 192 16.39 -7.49 -10.79
CA ASP A 192 17.43 -8.23 -11.51
C ASP A 192 18.77 -8.19 -10.77
N GLN A 193 19.15 -7.04 -10.23
CA GLN A 193 20.35 -6.89 -9.42
C GLN A 193 20.31 -7.77 -8.17
N GLU A 194 19.16 -7.88 -7.51
CA GLU A 194 19.03 -8.73 -6.32
C GLU A 194 19.06 -10.22 -6.68
N LEU A 195 18.48 -10.60 -7.83
CA LEU A 195 18.57 -11.96 -8.37
C LEU A 195 20.01 -12.36 -8.71
N GLU A 196 20.81 -11.45 -9.27
CA GLU A 196 22.22 -11.67 -9.59
C GLU A 196 23.05 -11.88 -8.32
N LYS A 197 22.89 -11.03 -7.30
CA LYS A 197 23.53 -11.21 -5.99
C LYS A 197 23.20 -12.55 -5.35
N GLY A 198 21.94 -12.99 -5.43
CA GLY A 198 21.52 -14.28 -4.91
C GLY A 198 22.26 -15.45 -5.57
N LYS A 199 22.44 -15.43 -6.90
CA LYS A 199 23.18 -16.45 -7.65
C LYS A 199 24.67 -16.46 -7.31
N GLU A 200 25.29 -15.28 -7.19
CA GLU A 200 26.71 -15.17 -6.80
C GLU A 200 26.96 -15.74 -5.40
N ASN A 201 26.07 -15.47 -4.45
CA ASN A 201 26.16 -16.01 -3.10
C ASN A 201 25.99 -17.54 -3.05
N GLU A 202 25.08 -18.10 -3.88
CA GLU A 202 24.93 -19.57 -3.99
C GLU A 202 26.19 -20.22 -4.58
N LEU A 203 26.84 -19.59 -5.57
CA LEU A 203 28.09 -20.09 -6.15
C LEU A 203 29.31 -19.95 -5.23
N ALA A 204 29.34 -18.89 -4.42
CA ALA A 204 30.44 -18.66 -3.46
C ALA A 204 30.33 -19.52 -2.18
N GLY A 205 29.16 -20.09 -1.90
CA GLY A 205 28.92 -21.00 -0.79
C GLY A 205 29.15 -22.51 -1.10
N LEU A 206 29.49 -22.84 -2.36
CA LEU A 206 29.90 -24.14 -2.84
C LEU A 206 31.44 -24.24 -2.90
#